data_b513c29a203d91ef4074928f0053a2d8
#
_entry.id   b513c29a203d91ef4074928f0053a2d8
#
_cell.length_a   1.000
_cell.length_b   1.000
_cell.length_c   1.000
_cell.angle_alpha   90.00
_cell.angle_beta   90.00
_cell.angle_gamma   90.00
#
_symmetry.space_group_name_H-M   'P 1'
#
loop_
_entity.id
_entity.type
_entity.pdbx_description
1 polymer ?
#
loop_
_entity_poly.entity_id
_entity_poly.type
_entity_poly.pdbx_seq_one_letter_code
_entity_poly.pdbx_strand_id
1 'polypeptide(L)'
;MNVMNISLNFSGLITGPIIKHFNPRKAAILGSLLTGTALSLCSYSTKLWQIVLSYSVTFGFGLGLIQSSTFVALNSYFRHRKGRAVGFALAGTGIGQILMPLLVQYLLSNFNFRDTTLIIGGLAFNGVVGASLLQPVEWHLKDSVAGDDRESQPLLAMDKPSSHANGTSCKKASCSWSKLAALMDFAILKQVSFLNLIVGLGLAYTASTSFSLFFPYFLQKSANLTMLEAANCMSVLSTTDLITRITVPAFVDRMEFSHRTTFLLAGICLVVARSVMAEMRSLVPLMVTSAFYGIFRSITIVNQNLTVAEYCGERKIEKMLPNALGFNMVTKGILVLTLGQILGWFADFTGSYSLNLHAQNLLLVTTCVLWLCEMYFKDDN
;
A
#
# COMPACT_ATOMS: atom_id res chain seq x y z
N MET A 1 -14.71 8.17 1.71
CA MET A 1 -13.67 7.15 1.41
C MET A 1 -12.41 7.74 0.78
N ASN A 2 -12.52 8.65 -0.18
CA ASN A 2 -11.35 9.27 -0.83
C ASN A 2 -10.47 10.07 0.15
N VAL A 3 -11.03 10.82 1.11
CA VAL A 3 -10.25 11.63 2.06
C VAL A 3 -9.36 10.75 2.94
N MET A 4 -9.84 9.59 3.37
CA MET A 4 -9.03 8.62 4.14
C MET A 4 -7.85 8.09 3.30
N ASN A 5 -8.10 7.69 2.06
CA ASN A 5 -7.04 7.23 1.16
C ASN A 5 -6.00 8.32 0.85
N ILE A 6 -6.46 9.57 0.71
CA ILE A 6 -5.59 10.73 0.52
C ILE A 6 -4.72 10.91 1.77
N SER A 7 -5.31 10.94 2.98
CA SER A 7 -4.57 11.07 4.25
C SER A 7 -3.57 9.94 4.45
N LEU A 8 -3.96 8.69 4.15
CA LEU A 8 -3.06 7.53 4.18
C LEU A 8 -1.84 7.74 3.29
N ASN A 9 -2.05 8.20 2.06
CA ASN A 9 -0.97 8.38 1.11
C ASN A 9 -0.11 9.63 1.42
N PHE A 10 -0.72 10.74 1.86
CA PHE A 10 0.04 11.93 2.28
C PHE A 10 0.83 11.72 3.59
N SER A 11 0.46 10.74 4.41
CA SER A 11 1.27 10.37 5.58
C SER A 11 2.70 9.95 5.19
N GLY A 12 2.90 9.51 3.95
CA GLY A 12 4.21 9.16 3.38
C GLY A 12 5.26 10.27 3.54
N LEU A 13 4.87 11.56 3.52
CA LEU A 13 5.78 12.67 3.76
C LEU A 13 6.47 12.61 5.13
N ILE A 14 5.76 12.14 6.14
CA ILE A 14 6.24 12.13 7.52
C ILE A 14 6.74 10.75 7.92
N THR A 15 6.22 9.70 7.28
CA THR A 15 6.54 8.32 7.60
C THR A 15 8.01 7.98 7.36
N GLY A 16 8.62 8.43 6.26
CA GLY A 16 10.03 8.21 5.95
C GLY A 16 10.96 8.71 7.06
N PRO A 17 10.91 9.99 7.41
CA PRO A 17 11.67 10.57 8.52
C PRO A 17 11.37 9.92 9.88
N ILE A 18 10.10 9.59 10.17
CA ILE A 18 9.74 8.92 11.45
C ILE A 18 10.40 7.55 11.54
N ILE A 19 10.35 6.73 10.49
CA ILE A 19 10.95 5.39 10.48
C ILE A 19 12.46 5.49 10.63
N LYS A 20 13.11 6.46 9.99
CA LYS A 20 14.57 6.69 10.13
C LYS A 20 14.95 7.11 11.55
N HIS A 21 14.10 7.88 12.23
CA HIS A 21 14.42 8.41 13.56
C HIS A 21 14.03 7.46 14.69
N PHE A 22 12.87 6.80 14.61
CA PHE A 22 12.28 6.01 15.70
C PHE A 22 12.35 4.50 15.53
N ASN A 23 12.89 3.97 14.45
CA ASN A 23 12.81 2.57 14.03
C ASN A 23 11.41 2.11 13.59
N PRO A 24 11.30 1.11 12.70
CA PRO A 24 10.02 0.63 12.17
C PRO A 24 9.05 0.16 13.26
N ARG A 25 9.54 -0.49 14.32
CA ARG A 25 8.73 -0.98 15.45
C ARG A 25 8.00 0.15 16.17
N LYS A 26 8.73 1.20 16.57
CA LYS A 26 8.13 2.35 17.28
C LYS A 26 7.15 3.11 16.41
N ALA A 27 7.46 3.26 15.12
CA ALA A 27 6.58 3.91 14.16
C ALA A 27 5.28 3.10 13.94
N ALA A 28 5.35 1.77 13.87
CA ALA A 28 4.19 0.90 13.79
C ALA A 28 3.31 0.96 15.05
N ILE A 29 3.92 0.98 16.24
CA ILE A 29 3.20 1.14 17.52
C ILE A 29 2.47 2.49 17.55
N LEU A 30 3.15 3.59 17.17
CA LEU A 30 2.53 4.91 17.10
C LEU A 30 1.36 4.92 16.12
N GLY A 31 1.52 4.33 14.93
CA GLY A 31 0.45 4.19 13.94
C GLY A 31 -0.75 3.40 14.49
N SER A 32 -0.49 2.30 15.20
CA SER A 32 -1.56 1.47 15.80
C SER A 32 -2.31 2.19 16.92
N LEU A 33 -1.62 2.97 17.75
CA LEU A 33 -2.25 3.83 18.73
C LEU A 33 -3.12 4.90 18.08
N LEU A 34 -2.61 5.55 17.02
CA LEU A 34 -3.38 6.55 16.28
C LEU A 34 -4.63 5.96 15.64
N THR A 35 -4.56 4.75 15.06
CA THR A 35 -5.74 4.11 14.46
C THR A 35 -6.79 3.71 15.49
N GLY A 36 -6.38 3.12 16.61
CA GLY A 36 -7.28 2.75 17.69
C GLY A 36 -7.96 3.98 18.34
N THR A 37 -7.18 5.02 18.65
CA THR A 37 -7.72 6.26 19.21
C THR A 37 -8.62 7.00 18.24
N ALA A 38 -8.31 7.04 16.95
CA ALA A 38 -9.12 7.69 15.93
C ALA A 38 -10.51 7.05 15.80
N LEU A 39 -10.60 5.71 15.81
CA LEU A 39 -11.86 4.99 15.78
C LEU A 39 -12.66 5.19 17.08
N SER A 40 -11.99 5.14 18.23
CA SER A 40 -12.63 5.40 19.52
C SER A 40 -13.18 6.83 19.60
N LEU A 41 -12.45 7.83 19.11
CA LEU A 41 -12.92 9.22 19.04
C LEU A 41 -14.09 9.38 18.05
N CYS A 42 -14.14 8.59 16.98
CA CYS A 42 -15.26 8.60 16.03
C CYS A 42 -16.60 8.21 16.73
N SER A 43 -16.55 7.33 17.73
CA SER A 43 -17.73 6.96 18.54
C SER A 43 -18.39 8.15 19.24
N TYR A 44 -17.61 9.14 19.68
CA TYR A 44 -18.11 10.35 20.38
C TYR A 44 -18.49 11.48 19.41
N SER A 45 -18.30 11.31 18.11
CA SER A 45 -18.57 12.34 17.12
C SER A 45 -20.08 12.62 17.01
N THR A 46 -20.43 13.92 17.06
CA THR A 46 -21.80 14.41 16.90
C THR A 46 -22.00 15.20 15.60
N LYS A 47 -20.91 15.67 15.00
CA LYS A 47 -20.91 16.49 13.78
C LYS A 47 -20.06 15.80 12.68
N LEU A 48 -20.47 15.99 11.42
CA LEU A 48 -19.80 15.38 10.26
C LEU A 48 -18.31 15.71 10.16
N TRP A 49 -17.91 16.95 10.44
CA TRP A 49 -16.51 17.35 10.39
C TRP A 49 -15.62 16.63 11.42
N GLN A 50 -16.20 16.26 12.58
CA GLN A 50 -15.49 15.47 13.60
C GLN A 50 -15.19 14.05 13.11
N ILE A 51 -16.17 13.43 12.40
CA ILE A 51 -15.97 12.12 11.74
C ILE A 51 -14.89 12.22 10.66
N VAL A 52 -14.91 13.27 9.85
CA VAL A 52 -13.89 13.47 8.82
C VAL A 52 -12.50 13.62 9.45
N LEU A 53 -12.37 14.38 10.52
CA LEU A 53 -11.09 14.59 11.19
C LEU A 53 -10.58 13.31 11.87
N SER A 54 -11.42 12.62 12.64
CA SER A 54 -11.05 11.40 13.35
C SER A 54 -10.84 10.21 12.40
N TYR A 55 -11.88 9.87 11.61
CA TYR A 55 -11.84 8.69 10.73
C TYR A 55 -11.01 8.92 9.47
N SER A 56 -11.17 10.05 8.77
CA SER A 56 -10.48 10.20 7.49
C SER A 56 -9.04 10.68 7.65
N VAL A 57 -8.79 11.67 8.51
CA VAL A 57 -7.44 12.23 8.67
C VAL A 57 -6.61 11.40 9.63
N THR A 58 -7.01 11.27 10.89
CA THR A 58 -6.19 10.63 11.93
C THR A 58 -6.02 9.13 11.70
N PHE A 59 -7.12 8.42 11.40
CA PHE A 59 -7.06 6.99 11.10
C PHE A 59 -6.27 6.71 9.81
N GLY A 60 -6.48 7.49 8.74
CA GLY A 60 -5.73 7.35 7.49
C GLY A 60 -4.23 7.54 7.68
N PHE A 61 -3.83 8.55 8.47
CA PHE A 61 -2.44 8.81 8.83
C PHE A 61 -1.82 7.64 9.61
N GLY A 62 -2.54 7.13 10.61
CA GLY A 62 -2.11 5.96 11.40
C GLY A 62 -1.90 4.72 10.54
N LEU A 63 -2.84 4.43 9.61
CA LEU A 63 -2.70 3.31 8.65
C LEU A 63 -1.47 3.45 7.77
N GLY A 64 -1.17 4.65 7.28
CA GLY A 64 0.01 4.89 6.45
C GLY A 64 1.32 4.62 7.21
N LEU A 65 1.39 5.00 8.49
CA LEU A 65 2.52 4.67 9.36
C LEU A 65 2.68 3.16 9.53
N ILE A 66 1.59 2.43 9.82
CA ILE A 66 1.63 0.97 9.97
C ILE A 66 2.11 0.31 8.69
N GLN A 67 1.51 0.65 7.55
CA GLN A 67 1.79 0.03 6.26
C GLN A 67 3.26 0.18 5.87
N SER A 68 3.79 1.39 5.94
CA SER A 68 5.19 1.66 5.58
C SER A 68 6.17 1.02 6.55
N SER A 69 5.89 1.12 7.86
CA SER A 69 6.76 0.55 8.90
C SER A 69 6.83 -0.98 8.80
N THR A 70 5.69 -1.63 8.58
CA THR A 70 5.62 -3.09 8.40
C THR A 70 6.39 -3.51 7.15
N PHE A 71 6.24 -2.78 6.03
CA PHE A 71 6.95 -3.11 4.80
C PHE A 71 8.48 -2.95 4.96
N VAL A 72 8.93 -1.86 5.59
CA VAL A 72 10.36 -1.63 5.86
C VAL A 72 10.91 -2.72 6.77
N ALA A 73 10.19 -3.09 7.83
CA ALA A 73 10.58 -4.19 8.71
C ALA A 73 10.70 -5.51 7.94
N LEU A 74 9.67 -5.91 7.17
CA LEU A 74 9.70 -7.14 6.36
C LEU A 74 10.88 -7.16 5.38
N ASN A 75 11.14 -6.04 4.71
CA ASN A 75 12.25 -5.96 3.76
C ASN A 75 13.62 -6.06 4.43
N SER A 76 13.75 -5.66 5.70
CA SER A 76 14.98 -5.79 6.48
C SER A 76 15.22 -7.22 6.99
N TYR A 77 14.16 -7.98 7.29
CA TYR A 77 14.24 -9.36 7.75
C TYR A 77 14.52 -10.37 6.63
N PHE A 78 13.84 -10.19 5.48
CA PHE A 78 13.89 -11.17 4.39
C PHE A 78 14.73 -10.64 3.22
N ARG A 79 15.87 -11.29 2.92
CA ARG A 79 16.71 -10.95 1.76
C ARG A 79 16.30 -11.72 0.48
N HIS A 80 16.16 -13.05 0.59
CA HIS A 80 15.93 -13.91 -0.58
C HIS A 80 14.45 -14.27 -0.85
N ARG A 81 13.55 -14.08 0.13
CA ARG A 81 12.13 -14.48 0.03
C ARG A 81 11.20 -13.32 0.35
N LYS A 82 11.56 -12.13 -0.13
CA LYS A 82 10.81 -10.88 0.13
C LYS A 82 9.36 -10.97 -0.35
N GLY A 83 9.15 -11.50 -1.55
CA GLY A 83 7.83 -11.65 -2.15
C GLY A 83 6.88 -12.47 -1.30
N ARG A 84 7.33 -13.62 -0.78
CA ARG A 84 6.52 -14.46 0.12
C ARG A 84 6.14 -13.74 1.40
N ALA A 85 7.10 -13.10 2.06
CA ALA A 85 6.84 -12.39 3.31
C ALA A 85 5.81 -11.26 3.11
N VAL A 86 5.94 -10.48 2.05
CA VAL A 86 5.00 -9.42 1.69
C VAL A 86 3.64 -10.01 1.30
N GLY A 87 3.62 -11.10 0.51
CA GLY A 87 2.40 -11.79 0.12
C GLY A 87 1.58 -12.28 1.33
N PHE A 88 2.23 -12.94 2.30
CA PHE A 88 1.58 -13.37 3.54
C PHE A 88 1.07 -12.19 4.38
N ALA A 89 1.84 -11.12 4.51
CA ALA A 89 1.40 -9.93 5.23
C ALA A 89 0.17 -9.29 4.57
N LEU A 90 0.15 -9.21 3.24
CA LEU A 90 -0.98 -8.70 2.47
C LEU A 90 -2.18 -9.66 2.44
N ALA A 91 -1.97 -10.98 2.57
CA ALA A 91 -3.06 -11.94 2.72
C ALA A 91 -3.87 -11.68 4.00
N GLY A 92 -3.19 -11.29 5.10
CA GLY A 92 -3.87 -10.84 6.32
C GLY A 92 -4.82 -9.66 6.07
N THR A 93 -4.44 -8.70 5.22
CA THR A 93 -5.33 -7.61 4.83
C THR A 93 -6.52 -8.09 4.00
N GLY A 94 -6.31 -9.09 3.13
CA GLY A 94 -7.38 -9.72 2.34
C GLY A 94 -8.42 -10.43 3.23
N ILE A 95 -7.96 -11.19 4.21
CA ILE A 95 -8.83 -11.81 5.22
C ILE A 95 -9.63 -10.73 5.97
N GLY A 96 -9.00 -9.65 6.40
CA GLY A 96 -9.66 -8.53 7.04
C GLY A 96 -10.75 -7.90 6.16
N GLN A 97 -10.52 -7.76 4.86
CA GLN A 97 -11.51 -7.23 3.91
C GLN A 97 -12.77 -8.12 3.78
N ILE A 98 -12.66 -9.43 4.01
CA ILE A 98 -13.78 -10.36 3.99
C ILE A 98 -14.50 -10.37 5.36
N LEU A 99 -13.76 -10.44 6.45
CA LEU A 99 -14.34 -10.61 7.79
C LEU A 99 -14.91 -9.31 8.38
N MET A 100 -14.27 -8.16 8.12
CA MET A 100 -14.67 -6.89 8.74
C MET A 100 -16.07 -6.43 8.34
N PRO A 101 -16.53 -6.49 7.10
CA PRO A 101 -17.91 -6.15 6.76
C PRO A 101 -18.94 -7.02 7.48
N LEU A 102 -18.68 -8.33 7.61
CA LEU A 102 -19.56 -9.25 8.33
C LEU A 102 -19.63 -8.90 9.82
N LEU A 103 -18.46 -8.63 10.44
CA LEU A 103 -18.40 -8.21 11.84
C LEU A 103 -19.13 -6.88 12.06
N VAL A 104 -18.90 -5.89 11.19
CA VAL A 104 -19.57 -4.58 11.26
C VAL A 104 -21.09 -4.74 11.14
N GLN A 105 -21.55 -5.55 10.18
CA GLN A 105 -22.96 -5.82 9.99
C GLN A 105 -23.58 -6.48 11.25
N TYR A 106 -22.91 -7.49 11.81
CA TYR A 106 -23.36 -8.16 13.04
C TYR A 106 -23.40 -7.18 14.22
N LEU A 107 -22.39 -6.34 14.39
CA LEU A 107 -22.37 -5.35 15.46
C LEU A 107 -23.47 -4.29 15.28
N LEU A 108 -23.68 -3.78 14.06
CA LEU A 108 -24.74 -2.78 13.79
C LEU A 108 -26.14 -3.35 13.95
N SER A 109 -26.34 -4.66 13.78
CA SER A 109 -27.65 -5.29 14.03
C SER A 109 -27.97 -5.45 15.53
N ASN A 110 -26.97 -5.49 16.38
CA ASN A 110 -27.13 -5.70 17.84
C ASN A 110 -26.82 -4.46 18.67
N PHE A 111 -26.04 -3.52 18.16
CA PHE A 111 -25.57 -2.32 18.86
C PHE A 111 -25.78 -1.07 18.02
N ASN A 112 -25.76 0.09 18.67
CA ASN A 112 -25.80 1.38 17.99
C ASN A 112 -24.48 1.68 17.26
N PHE A 113 -24.48 2.64 16.35
CA PHE A 113 -23.29 3.09 15.62
C PHE A 113 -22.13 3.46 16.57
N ARG A 114 -22.41 4.14 17.67
CA ARG A 114 -21.40 4.58 18.66
C ARG A 114 -20.70 3.40 19.31
N ASP A 115 -21.47 2.44 19.81
CA ASP A 115 -20.95 1.26 20.48
C ASP A 115 -20.18 0.36 19.49
N THR A 116 -20.70 0.21 18.27
CA THR A 116 -20.03 -0.51 17.19
C THR A 116 -18.66 0.10 16.88
N THR A 117 -18.56 1.41 16.70
CA THR A 117 -17.28 2.07 16.40
C THR A 117 -16.31 2.00 17.58
N LEU A 118 -16.80 2.02 18.82
CA LEU A 118 -15.98 1.85 20.01
C LEU A 118 -15.39 0.44 20.10
N ILE A 119 -16.21 -0.60 19.86
CA ILE A 119 -15.77 -2.00 19.83
C ILE A 119 -14.70 -2.20 18.75
N ILE A 120 -14.92 -1.67 17.54
CA ILE A 120 -13.94 -1.76 16.45
C ILE A 120 -12.67 -0.99 16.80
N GLY A 121 -12.77 0.17 17.46
CA GLY A 121 -11.64 0.92 17.98
C GLY A 121 -10.83 0.11 19.00
N GLY A 122 -11.50 -0.56 19.93
CA GLY A 122 -10.88 -1.51 20.87
C GLY A 122 -10.16 -2.65 20.16
N LEU A 123 -10.80 -3.22 19.12
CA LEU A 123 -10.19 -4.27 18.31
C LEU A 123 -8.95 -3.75 17.57
N ALA A 124 -8.94 -2.51 17.08
CA ALA A 124 -7.82 -1.90 16.40
C ALA A 124 -6.58 -1.73 17.29
N PHE A 125 -6.74 -1.62 18.62
CA PHE A 125 -5.62 -1.59 19.57
C PHE A 125 -4.83 -2.91 19.61
N ASN A 126 -5.39 -4.04 19.16
CA ASN A 126 -4.61 -5.27 18.97
C ASN A 126 -3.45 -5.07 17.94
N GLY A 127 -3.56 -4.08 17.06
CA GLY A 127 -2.46 -3.66 16.20
C GLY A 127 -1.20 -3.26 16.98
N VAL A 128 -1.32 -2.75 18.21
CA VAL A 128 -0.18 -2.43 19.10
C VAL A 128 0.56 -3.71 19.50
N VAL A 129 -0.17 -4.79 19.78
CA VAL A 129 0.42 -6.10 20.08
C VAL A 129 1.19 -6.61 18.85
N GLY A 130 0.54 -6.59 17.67
CA GLY A 130 1.18 -6.98 16.41
C GLY A 130 2.44 -6.12 16.10
N ALA A 131 2.35 -4.81 16.28
CA ALA A 131 3.48 -3.90 16.08
C ALA A 131 4.63 -4.14 17.09
N SER A 132 4.31 -4.54 18.32
CA SER A 132 5.33 -4.86 19.34
C SER A 132 6.12 -6.12 19.03
N LEU A 133 5.54 -7.05 18.25
CA LEU A 133 6.21 -8.26 17.77
C LEU A 133 7.22 -7.98 16.64
N LEU A 134 7.22 -6.80 16.02
CA LEU A 134 8.24 -6.39 15.06
C LEU A 134 9.56 -6.12 15.81
N GLN A 135 10.31 -7.18 16.09
CA GLN A 135 11.58 -7.07 16.81
C GLN A 135 12.68 -6.51 15.88
N PRO A 136 13.68 -5.78 16.40
CA PRO A 136 14.84 -5.39 15.61
C PRO A 136 15.64 -6.61 15.13
N VAL A 137 16.13 -6.57 13.89
CA VAL A 137 16.93 -7.68 13.31
C VAL A 137 18.18 -7.98 14.14
N GLU A 138 18.74 -6.94 14.76
CA GLU A 138 19.94 -7.02 15.62
C GLU A 138 19.81 -8.01 16.78
N TRP A 139 18.59 -8.24 17.29
CA TRP A 139 18.34 -9.18 18.39
C TRP A 139 18.41 -10.66 17.97
N HIS A 140 18.37 -10.92 16.66
CA HIS A 140 18.37 -12.26 16.09
C HIS A 140 19.65 -12.59 15.32
N LEU A 141 20.56 -11.62 15.17
CA LEU A 141 21.89 -11.88 14.65
C LEU A 141 22.65 -12.65 15.73
N LYS A 142 22.99 -13.92 15.47
CA LYS A 142 24.00 -14.63 16.25
C LYS A 142 25.31 -13.87 16.08
N ASP A 143 26.03 -13.63 17.17
CA ASP A 143 27.44 -13.21 17.12
C ASP A 143 28.19 -14.25 16.30
N SER A 144 28.32 -14.04 15.00
CA SER A 144 29.22 -14.83 14.18
C SER A 144 30.62 -14.43 14.60
N VAL A 145 31.31 -15.40 15.19
CA VAL A 145 32.73 -15.37 15.55
C VAL A 145 33.50 -14.63 14.46
N ALA A 146 34.27 -13.65 14.89
CA ALA A 146 35.12 -12.80 14.07
C ALA A 146 35.91 -13.59 13.02
N GLY A 147 35.52 -13.51 11.78
CA GLY A 147 36.13 -14.15 10.62
C GLY A 147 35.36 -13.80 9.38
N ASP A 148 35.83 -12.76 8.74
CA ASP A 148 35.72 -12.52 7.28
C ASP A 148 34.34 -12.62 6.61
N ASP A 149 33.47 -11.61 6.86
CA ASP A 149 32.37 -11.26 5.91
C ASP A 149 31.88 -9.84 6.19
N ARG A 150 32.45 -8.87 5.46
CA ARG A 150 31.98 -7.46 5.45
C ARG A 150 30.61 -7.27 4.79
N GLU A 151 29.92 -8.35 4.43
CA GLU A 151 28.67 -8.32 3.66
C GLU A 151 27.39 -8.48 4.51
N SER A 152 27.51 -8.64 5.83
CA SER A 152 26.37 -8.92 6.72
C SER A 152 25.96 -7.77 7.63
N GLN A 153 26.19 -6.50 7.24
CA GLN A 153 25.66 -5.39 8.03
C GLN A 153 24.13 -5.26 7.83
N PRO A 154 23.34 -5.17 8.93
CA PRO A 154 21.91 -4.94 8.82
C PRO A 154 21.65 -3.58 8.17
N LEU A 155 20.72 -3.55 7.23
CA LEU A 155 20.30 -2.42 6.39
C LEU A 155 19.96 -1.12 7.15
N LEU A 156 19.75 -1.19 8.45
CA LEU A 156 19.36 -0.11 9.34
C LEU A 156 20.26 -0.01 10.61
N ALA A 157 21.51 -0.47 10.55
CA ALA A 157 22.45 -0.15 11.62
C ALA A 157 22.64 1.38 11.63
N MET A 158 21.91 2.05 12.52
CA MET A 158 22.13 3.45 12.83
C MET A 158 23.56 3.58 13.37
N ASP A 159 24.37 4.40 12.72
CA ASP A 159 25.64 4.85 13.28
C ASP A 159 25.36 5.37 14.71
N LYS A 160 25.78 4.61 15.72
CA LYS A 160 25.86 5.15 17.06
C LYS A 160 26.86 6.29 16.98
N PRO A 161 26.50 7.51 17.38
CA PRO A 161 27.49 8.57 17.50
C PRO A 161 28.58 8.06 18.47
N SER A 162 29.81 7.98 18.00
CA SER A 162 30.96 7.63 18.79
C SER A 162 30.97 8.47 20.07
N SER A 163 30.91 7.79 21.21
CA SER A 163 30.95 8.39 22.53
C SER A 163 32.37 8.89 22.84
N HIS A 164 32.72 10.05 22.32
CA HIS A 164 33.79 10.88 22.84
C HIS A 164 33.42 12.34 22.61
N ALA A 165 32.68 12.91 23.55
CA ALA A 165 32.72 14.33 23.87
C ALA A 165 31.96 14.58 25.17
N ASN A 166 32.65 15.15 26.11
CA ASN A 166 32.31 15.70 27.40
C ASN A 166 30.87 16.26 27.57
N GLY A 167 30.37 16.06 28.79
CA GLY A 167 29.08 16.51 29.24
C GLY A 167 28.80 17.99 28.98
N THR A 168 27.63 18.21 28.40
CA THR A 168 26.87 19.45 28.58
C THR A 168 25.39 19.19 28.28
N SER A 169 24.60 19.36 29.31
CA SER A 169 23.19 19.79 29.32
C SER A 169 22.22 19.18 28.28
N CYS A 170 21.33 18.38 28.81
CA CYS A 170 20.09 17.91 28.19
C CYS A 170 19.24 19.12 27.68
N LYS A 171 19.41 19.55 26.43
CA LYS A 171 18.50 20.49 25.76
C LYS A 171 17.31 19.70 25.25
N LYS A 172 16.12 20.03 25.77
CA LYS A 172 14.80 19.62 25.28
C LYS A 172 14.79 19.60 23.75
N ALA A 173 14.55 18.43 23.16
CA ALA A 173 14.42 18.26 21.72
C ALA A 173 13.18 19.00 21.23
N SER A 174 13.33 20.24 20.82
CA SER A 174 12.34 20.86 19.95
C SER A 174 12.44 20.16 18.60
N CYS A 175 11.40 19.41 18.24
CA CYS A 175 11.27 18.79 16.93
C CYS A 175 11.07 19.91 15.90
N SER A 176 12.18 20.47 15.41
CA SER A 176 12.13 21.54 14.40
C SER A 176 11.81 20.91 13.05
N TRP A 177 10.78 21.40 12.38
CA TRP A 177 10.40 21.03 11.01
C TRP A 177 11.58 21.06 10.04
N SER A 178 12.55 21.97 10.27
CA SER A 178 13.78 22.04 9.49
C SER A 178 14.66 20.80 9.61
N LYS A 179 14.71 20.14 10.77
CA LYS A 179 15.44 18.87 10.96
C LYS A 179 14.71 17.71 10.30
N LEU A 180 13.37 17.72 10.32
CA LEU A 180 12.56 16.71 9.64
C LEU A 180 12.69 16.81 8.12
N ALA A 181 12.71 18.02 7.58
CA ALA A 181 12.94 18.28 6.16
C ALA A 181 14.37 17.90 5.73
N ALA A 182 15.37 18.09 6.58
CA ALA A 182 16.75 17.66 6.32
C ALA A 182 16.92 16.13 6.30
N LEU A 183 16.05 15.38 7.02
CA LEU A 183 15.99 13.92 6.98
C LEU A 183 15.31 13.37 5.71
N MET A 184 14.50 14.21 5.02
CA MET A 184 13.93 13.90 3.71
C MET A 184 15.00 14.18 2.65
N ASP A 185 15.68 13.12 2.23
CA ASP A 185 16.69 13.21 1.19
C ASP A 185 16.02 13.32 -0.19
N PHE A 186 15.82 14.57 -0.63
CA PHE A 186 15.19 14.88 -1.93
C PHE A 186 16.09 14.53 -3.13
N ALA A 187 17.33 14.11 -2.90
CA ALA A 187 18.27 13.77 -3.99
C ALA A 187 17.74 12.63 -4.86
N ILE A 188 16.96 11.68 -4.28
CA ILE A 188 16.36 10.57 -5.03
C ILE A 188 15.34 11.06 -6.09
N LEU A 189 14.65 12.18 -5.84
CA LEU A 189 13.69 12.76 -6.79
C LEU A 189 14.34 13.38 -8.02
N LYS A 190 15.64 13.67 -7.97
CA LYS A 190 16.38 14.16 -9.15
C LYS A 190 16.66 13.06 -10.18
N GLN A 191 16.48 11.79 -9.79
CA GLN A 191 16.67 10.65 -10.69
C GLN A 191 15.41 10.43 -11.53
N VAL A 192 15.51 10.69 -12.84
CA VAL A 192 14.37 10.53 -13.79
C VAL A 192 13.79 9.13 -13.75
N SER A 193 14.64 8.10 -13.62
CA SER A 193 14.23 6.70 -13.51
C SER A 193 13.39 6.45 -12.28
N PHE A 194 13.71 7.08 -11.14
CA PHE A 194 12.88 6.98 -9.93
C PHE A 194 11.53 7.70 -10.10
N LEU A 195 11.53 8.88 -10.71
CA LEU A 195 10.28 9.61 -10.99
C LEU A 195 9.36 8.80 -11.91
N ASN A 196 9.92 8.23 -13.00
CA ASN A 196 9.16 7.36 -13.89
C ASN A 196 8.56 6.15 -13.15
N LEU A 197 9.35 5.54 -12.24
CA LEU A 197 8.91 4.43 -11.41
C LEU A 197 7.71 4.79 -10.54
N ILE A 198 7.82 5.86 -9.72
CA ILE A 198 6.75 6.24 -8.77
C ILE A 198 5.51 6.80 -9.47
N VAL A 199 5.67 7.49 -10.61
CA VAL A 199 4.54 7.94 -11.43
C VAL A 199 3.79 6.74 -12.00
N GLY A 200 4.48 5.77 -12.60
CA GLY A 200 3.87 4.54 -13.10
C GLY A 200 3.12 3.77 -12.01
N LEU A 201 3.74 3.57 -10.83
CA LEU A 201 3.09 2.94 -9.69
C LEU A 201 1.87 3.72 -9.20
N GLY A 202 1.94 5.04 -9.23
CA GLY A 202 0.83 5.91 -8.84
C GLY A 202 -0.35 5.86 -9.81
N LEU A 203 -0.10 5.83 -11.13
CA LEU A 203 -1.12 5.66 -12.17
C LEU A 203 -1.82 4.30 -12.02
N ALA A 204 -1.06 3.22 -11.85
CA ALA A 204 -1.61 1.88 -11.64
C ALA A 204 -2.42 1.79 -10.34
N TYR A 205 -1.96 2.43 -9.27
CA TYR A 205 -2.70 2.51 -8.00
C TYR A 205 -4.01 3.26 -8.16
N THR A 206 -4.01 4.40 -8.86
CA THR A 206 -5.22 5.19 -9.14
C THR A 206 -6.22 4.39 -9.95
N ALA A 207 -5.77 3.70 -11.01
CA ALA A 207 -6.62 2.83 -11.83
C ALA A 207 -7.23 1.68 -11.01
N SER A 208 -6.46 1.04 -10.11
CA SER A 208 -6.94 -0.06 -9.27
C SER A 208 -7.90 0.41 -8.19
N THR A 209 -7.67 1.57 -7.58
CA THR A 209 -8.55 2.16 -6.57
C THR A 209 -9.88 2.60 -7.18
N SER A 210 -9.83 3.27 -8.35
CA SER A 210 -11.01 3.68 -9.10
C SER A 210 -11.82 2.46 -9.56
N PHE A 211 -11.17 1.40 -10.04
CA PHE A 211 -11.85 0.15 -10.37
C PHE A 211 -12.62 -0.41 -9.17
N SER A 212 -11.99 -0.53 -8.02
CA SER A 212 -12.65 -1.06 -6.81
C SER A 212 -13.88 -0.24 -6.41
N LEU A 213 -13.88 1.06 -6.71
CA LEU A 213 -14.99 1.96 -6.42
C LEU A 213 -16.14 1.81 -7.42
N PHE A 214 -15.82 1.74 -8.72
CA PHE A 214 -16.83 1.74 -9.80
C PHE A 214 -17.30 0.34 -10.21
N PHE A 215 -16.59 -0.70 -9.89
CA PHE A 215 -16.91 -2.08 -10.28
C PHE A 215 -18.31 -2.54 -9.82
N PRO A 216 -18.75 -2.30 -8.56
CA PRO A 216 -20.10 -2.65 -8.15
C PRO A 216 -21.19 -1.94 -8.98
N TYR A 217 -20.96 -0.67 -9.31
CA TYR A 217 -21.91 0.12 -10.15
C TYR A 217 -21.93 -0.38 -11.60
N PHE A 218 -20.78 -0.77 -12.15
CA PHE A 218 -20.70 -1.40 -13.46
C PHE A 218 -21.51 -2.69 -13.51
N LEU A 219 -21.37 -3.58 -12.54
CA LEU A 219 -22.08 -4.85 -12.48
C LEU A 219 -23.60 -4.64 -12.42
N GLN A 220 -24.08 -3.69 -11.62
CA GLN A 220 -25.51 -3.45 -11.44
C GLN A 220 -26.12 -2.61 -12.59
N LYS A 221 -25.42 -1.56 -13.05
CA LYS A 221 -26.00 -0.61 -14.01
C LYS A 221 -25.65 -0.90 -15.45
N SER A 222 -24.44 -1.37 -15.77
CA SER A 222 -24.04 -1.67 -17.15
C SER A 222 -24.27 -3.11 -17.54
N ALA A 223 -24.05 -4.06 -16.63
CA ALA A 223 -24.31 -5.48 -16.88
C ALA A 223 -25.72 -5.92 -16.46
N ASN A 224 -26.53 -5.04 -15.83
CA ASN A 224 -27.89 -5.30 -15.35
C ASN A 224 -28.01 -6.52 -14.43
N LEU A 225 -26.97 -6.79 -13.63
CA LEU A 225 -26.96 -7.87 -12.66
C LEU A 225 -27.73 -7.48 -11.40
N THR A 226 -28.39 -8.48 -10.79
CA THR A 226 -28.99 -8.33 -9.48
C THR A 226 -27.90 -8.04 -8.41
N MET A 227 -28.31 -7.53 -7.26
CA MET A 227 -27.39 -7.25 -6.16
C MET A 227 -26.65 -8.51 -5.69
N LEU A 228 -27.31 -9.66 -5.69
CA LEU A 228 -26.73 -10.95 -5.32
C LEU A 228 -25.70 -11.45 -6.34
N GLU A 229 -26.01 -11.34 -7.62
CA GLU A 229 -25.08 -11.71 -8.71
C GLU A 229 -23.83 -10.81 -8.71
N ALA A 230 -24.00 -9.52 -8.51
CA ALA A 230 -22.90 -8.57 -8.36
C ALA A 230 -22.03 -8.93 -7.14
N ALA A 231 -22.64 -9.29 -6.00
CA ALA A 231 -21.92 -9.73 -4.82
C ALA A 231 -21.13 -11.03 -5.09
N ASN A 232 -21.70 -11.98 -5.86
CA ASN A 232 -21.00 -13.20 -6.25
C ASN A 232 -19.75 -12.89 -7.10
N CYS A 233 -19.84 -12.01 -8.08
CA CYS A 233 -18.68 -11.59 -8.89
C CYS A 233 -17.59 -10.93 -8.02
N MET A 234 -17.97 -10.08 -7.07
CA MET A 234 -17.04 -9.45 -6.13
C MET A 234 -16.40 -10.47 -5.19
N SER A 235 -17.15 -11.47 -4.74
CA SER A 235 -16.65 -12.56 -3.89
C SER A 235 -15.64 -13.44 -4.62
N VAL A 236 -15.91 -13.78 -5.88
CA VAL A 236 -14.96 -14.53 -6.73
C VAL A 236 -13.67 -13.73 -6.92
N LEU A 237 -13.78 -12.45 -7.25
CA LEU A 237 -12.61 -11.56 -7.38
C LEU A 237 -11.78 -11.54 -6.08
N SER A 238 -12.42 -11.33 -4.93
CA SER A 238 -11.74 -11.24 -3.63
C SER A 238 -11.10 -12.56 -3.21
N THR A 239 -11.76 -13.68 -3.49
CA THR A 239 -11.25 -15.03 -3.18
C THR A 239 -10.03 -15.35 -4.03
N THR A 240 -10.07 -15.08 -5.32
CA THR A 240 -8.93 -15.31 -6.22
C THR A 240 -7.77 -14.37 -5.90
N ASP A 241 -8.04 -13.12 -5.55
CA ASP A 241 -7.04 -12.15 -5.09
C ASP A 241 -6.32 -12.66 -3.82
N LEU A 242 -7.07 -13.18 -2.83
CA LEU A 242 -6.51 -13.72 -1.59
C LEU A 242 -5.64 -14.94 -1.82
N ILE A 243 -6.15 -15.94 -2.58
CA ILE A 243 -5.41 -17.16 -2.89
C ILE A 243 -4.11 -16.82 -3.62
N THR A 244 -4.17 -15.91 -4.57
CA THR A 244 -3.01 -15.48 -5.38
C THR A 244 -1.95 -14.79 -4.53
N ARG A 245 -2.33 -13.98 -3.54
CA ARG A 245 -1.36 -13.33 -2.61
C ARG A 245 -0.51 -14.32 -1.84
N ILE A 246 -1.05 -15.50 -1.58
CA ILE A 246 -0.34 -16.56 -0.84
C ILE A 246 0.50 -17.42 -1.80
N THR A 247 -0.05 -17.79 -2.95
CA THR A 247 0.55 -18.79 -3.84
C THR A 247 1.57 -18.22 -4.82
N VAL A 248 1.23 -17.11 -5.49
CA VAL A 248 2.05 -16.59 -6.60
C VAL A 248 3.42 -16.06 -6.15
N PRO A 249 3.57 -15.33 -5.02
CA PRO A 249 4.88 -14.89 -4.58
C PRO A 249 5.86 -16.05 -4.32
N ALA A 250 5.33 -17.20 -3.86
CA ALA A 250 6.15 -18.39 -3.67
C ALA A 250 6.70 -18.97 -4.98
N PHE A 251 5.96 -18.78 -6.08
CA PHE A 251 6.35 -19.22 -7.41
C PHE A 251 7.33 -18.21 -8.06
N VAL A 252 7.00 -16.92 -7.99
CA VAL A 252 7.82 -15.82 -8.55
C VAL A 252 9.20 -15.76 -7.89
N ASP A 253 9.27 -15.92 -6.56
CA ASP A 253 10.54 -15.94 -5.83
C ASP A 253 11.47 -17.11 -6.23
N ARG A 254 10.92 -18.18 -6.84
CA ARG A 254 11.72 -19.31 -7.37
C ARG A 254 12.28 -19.02 -8.76
N MET A 255 11.59 -18.19 -9.53
CA MET A 255 11.97 -17.90 -10.93
C MET A 255 12.95 -16.75 -11.06
N GLU A 256 13.29 -16.07 -9.94
CA GLU A 256 14.20 -14.92 -9.86
C GLU A 256 13.86 -13.78 -10.85
N PHE A 257 12.57 -13.65 -11.21
CA PHE A 257 12.13 -12.55 -12.04
C PHE A 257 12.19 -11.22 -11.29
N SER A 258 12.62 -10.16 -12.00
CA SER A 258 12.53 -8.79 -11.50
C SER A 258 11.10 -8.44 -11.11
N HIS A 259 10.92 -7.83 -9.94
CA HIS A 259 9.61 -7.38 -9.47
C HIS A 259 8.98 -6.36 -10.41
N ARG A 260 9.81 -5.54 -11.06
CA ARG A 260 9.37 -4.56 -12.06
C ARG A 260 8.78 -5.25 -13.28
N THR A 261 9.46 -6.26 -13.83
CA THR A 261 9.00 -7.04 -14.99
C THR A 261 7.71 -7.82 -14.66
N THR A 262 7.67 -8.45 -13.48
CA THR A 262 6.47 -9.16 -13.00
C THR A 262 5.27 -8.22 -12.87
N PHE A 263 5.46 -7.02 -12.32
CA PHE A 263 4.42 -6.00 -12.24
C PHE A 263 3.92 -5.58 -13.62
N LEU A 264 4.82 -5.37 -14.58
CA LEU A 264 4.52 -4.94 -15.94
C LEU A 264 3.69 -6.00 -16.68
N LEU A 265 4.12 -7.27 -16.64
CA LEU A 265 3.39 -8.38 -17.26
C LEU A 265 1.99 -8.53 -16.65
N ALA A 266 1.89 -8.48 -15.32
CA ALA A 266 0.59 -8.53 -14.65
C ALA A 266 -0.27 -7.31 -14.99
N GLY A 267 0.32 -6.12 -15.16
CA GLY A 267 -0.36 -4.90 -15.60
C GLY A 267 -0.97 -5.04 -17.00
N ILE A 268 -0.24 -5.60 -17.94
CA ILE A 268 -0.75 -5.89 -19.29
C ILE A 268 -1.92 -6.86 -19.25
N CYS A 269 -1.78 -7.95 -18.48
CA CYS A 269 -2.87 -8.91 -18.30
C CYS A 269 -4.10 -8.28 -17.63
N LEU A 270 -3.90 -7.33 -16.69
CA LEU A 270 -4.99 -6.57 -16.08
C LEU A 270 -5.75 -5.71 -17.10
N VAL A 271 -5.03 -5.03 -18.01
CA VAL A 271 -5.66 -4.25 -19.08
C VAL A 271 -6.53 -5.14 -19.94
N VAL A 272 -6.02 -6.30 -20.36
CA VAL A 272 -6.78 -7.26 -21.17
C VAL A 272 -8.01 -7.77 -20.41
N ALA A 273 -7.83 -8.25 -19.17
CA ALA A 273 -8.93 -8.78 -18.35
C ALA A 273 -10.03 -7.74 -18.13
N ARG A 274 -9.66 -6.48 -17.86
CA ARG A 274 -10.62 -5.39 -17.64
C ARG A 274 -11.30 -4.96 -18.94
N SER A 275 -10.60 -4.95 -20.08
CA SER A 275 -11.19 -4.65 -21.38
C SER A 275 -12.23 -5.69 -21.78
N VAL A 276 -11.91 -6.98 -21.61
CA VAL A 276 -12.88 -8.07 -21.84
C VAL A 276 -14.08 -7.96 -20.91
N MET A 277 -13.84 -7.68 -19.62
CA MET A 277 -14.91 -7.50 -18.62
C MET A 277 -15.87 -6.36 -18.98
N ALA A 278 -15.36 -5.24 -19.53
CA ALA A 278 -16.17 -4.09 -19.89
C ALA A 278 -17.24 -4.38 -20.96
N GLU A 279 -17.00 -5.40 -21.81
CA GLU A 279 -17.92 -5.81 -22.88
C GLU A 279 -18.88 -6.94 -22.46
N MET A 280 -18.59 -7.66 -21.36
CA MET A 280 -19.43 -8.75 -20.89
C MET A 280 -20.71 -8.26 -20.21
N ARG A 281 -21.81 -8.98 -20.44
CA ARG A 281 -23.14 -8.66 -19.88
C ARG A 281 -23.78 -9.83 -19.15
N SER A 282 -23.28 -11.05 -19.32
CA SER A 282 -23.82 -12.25 -18.69
C SER A 282 -23.01 -12.64 -17.44
N LEU A 283 -23.67 -13.28 -16.48
CA LEU A 283 -23.10 -13.60 -15.16
C LEU A 283 -21.86 -14.48 -15.25
N VAL A 284 -21.92 -15.60 -15.97
CA VAL A 284 -20.85 -16.59 -16.00
C VAL A 284 -19.54 -16.04 -16.58
N PRO A 285 -19.52 -15.38 -17.75
CA PRO A 285 -18.31 -14.71 -18.24
C PRO A 285 -17.78 -13.62 -17.32
N LEU A 286 -18.68 -12.86 -16.64
CA LEU A 286 -18.26 -11.85 -15.67
C LEU A 286 -17.60 -12.48 -14.43
N MET A 287 -18.08 -13.62 -13.95
CA MET A 287 -17.43 -14.34 -12.85
C MET A 287 -16.05 -14.86 -13.26
N VAL A 288 -15.93 -15.42 -14.47
CA VAL A 288 -14.63 -15.90 -14.98
C VAL A 288 -13.63 -14.77 -15.15
N THR A 289 -14.04 -13.68 -15.80
CA THR A 289 -13.17 -12.50 -15.98
C THR A 289 -12.83 -11.81 -14.65
N SER A 290 -13.74 -11.80 -13.66
CA SER A 290 -13.48 -11.33 -12.31
C SER A 290 -12.42 -12.17 -11.60
N ALA A 291 -12.45 -13.49 -11.79
CA ALA A 291 -11.43 -14.40 -11.25
C ALA A 291 -10.04 -14.08 -11.84
N PHE A 292 -9.94 -13.97 -13.17
CA PHE A 292 -8.68 -13.61 -13.84
C PHE A 292 -8.19 -12.22 -13.40
N TYR A 293 -9.09 -11.25 -13.30
CA TYR A 293 -8.76 -9.91 -12.82
C TYR A 293 -8.21 -9.96 -11.39
N GLY A 294 -8.82 -10.73 -10.48
CA GLY A 294 -8.36 -10.93 -9.11
C GLY A 294 -6.94 -11.46 -9.03
N ILE A 295 -6.59 -12.45 -9.88
CA ILE A 295 -5.24 -13.02 -9.97
C ILE A 295 -4.22 -11.92 -10.31
N PHE A 296 -4.39 -11.22 -11.42
CA PHE A 296 -3.42 -10.24 -11.89
C PHE A 296 -3.36 -9.00 -10.99
N ARG A 297 -4.50 -8.58 -10.42
CA ARG A 297 -4.57 -7.51 -9.42
C ARG A 297 -3.71 -7.84 -8.20
N SER A 298 -3.79 -9.05 -7.71
CA SER A 298 -2.99 -9.51 -6.57
C SER A 298 -1.49 -9.43 -6.86
N ILE A 299 -1.06 -9.89 -8.04
CA ILE A 299 0.34 -9.83 -8.46
C ILE A 299 0.84 -8.38 -8.50
N THR A 300 0.05 -7.45 -9.05
CA THR A 300 0.43 -6.02 -9.07
C THR A 300 0.51 -5.43 -7.68
N ILE A 301 -0.42 -5.73 -6.77
CA ILE A 301 -0.44 -5.21 -5.40
C ILE A 301 0.78 -5.69 -4.61
N VAL A 302 1.14 -6.97 -4.70
CA VAL A 302 2.31 -7.54 -3.99
C VAL A 302 3.60 -6.91 -4.50
N ASN A 303 3.76 -6.80 -5.82
CA ASN A 303 5.00 -6.29 -6.41
C ASN A 303 5.14 -4.75 -6.35
N GLN A 304 4.09 -4.01 -6.05
CA GLN A 304 4.09 -2.54 -6.06
C GLN A 304 5.17 -1.90 -5.17
N ASN A 305 5.29 -2.35 -3.93
CA ASN A 305 6.31 -1.84 -3.01
C ASN A 305 7.64 -2.58 -3.16
N LEU A 306 7.61 -3.84 -3.60
CA LEU A 306 8.81 -4.63 -3.87
C LEU A 306 9.62 -4.02 -5.02
N THR A 307 8.97 -3.48 -6.05
CA THR A 307 9.64 -2.76 -7.15
C THR A 307 10.40 -1.52 -6.66
N VAL A 308 9.86 -0.79 -5.66
CA VAL A 308 10.58 0.33 -5.03
C VAL A 308 11.79 -0.18 -4.23
N ALA A 309 11.64 -1.30 -3.52
CA ALA A 309 12.72 -1.90 -2.75
C ALA A 309 13.83 -2.46 -3.66
N GLU A 310 13.46 -3.08 -4.79
CA GLU A 310 14.37 -3.55 -5.82
C GLU A 310 15.19 -2.41 -6.41
N TYR A 311 14.54 -1.30 -6.80
CA TYR A 311 15.22 -0.10 -7.28
C TYR A 311 16.25 0.45 -6.28
N CYS A 312 15.89 0.51 -5.00
CA CYS A 312 16.80 0.95 -3.95
C CYS A 312 17.98 -0.02 -3.75
N GLY A 313 17.74 -1.33 -3.89
CA GLY A 313 18.78 -2.36 -3.81
C GLY A 313 19.78 -2.31 -4.97
N GLU A 314 19.28 -2.24 -6.21
CA GLU A 314 20.12 -2.12 -7.42
C GLU A 314 21.06 -0.90 -7.37
N ARG A 315 20.57 0.22 -6.85
CA ARG A 315 21.33 1.46 -6.72
C ARG A 315 22.18 1.53 -5.44
N LYS A 316 22.17 0.49 -4.60
CA LYS A 316 22.86 0.45 -3.29
C LYS A 316 22.47 1.60 -2.34
N ILE A 317 21.23 2.09 -2.47
CA ILE A 317 20.66 3.18 -1.66
C ILE A 317 19.59 2.68 -0.69
N GLU A 318 19.75 1.48 -0.16
CA GLU A 318 18.77 0.82 0.70
C GLU A 318 18.43 1.62 1.97
N LYS A 319 19.39 2.42 2.48
CA LYS A 319 19.15 3.36 3.60
C LYS A 319 18.09 4.41 3.29
N MET A 320 17.81 4.65 2.00
CA MET A 320 16.79 5.61 1.53
C MET A 320 15.41 4.98 1.32
N LEU A 321 15.27 3.65 1.45
CA LEU A 321 14.02 2.93 1.22
C LEU A 321 12.82 3.55 1.96
N PRO A 322 12.90 3.96 3.26
CA PRO A 322 11.76 4.59 3.93
C PRO A 322 11.31 5.89 3.26
N ASN A 323 12.25 6.71 2.79
CA ASN A 323 11.93 7.95 2.07
C ASN A 323 11.38 7.66 0.68
N ALA A 324 11.96 6.69 -0.04
CA ALA A 324 11.48 6.26 -1.36
C ALA A 324 10.02 5.77 -1.31
N LEU A 325 9.67 4.97 -0.29
CA LEU A 325 8.28 4.56 -0.04
C LEU A 325 7.39 5.75 0.31
N GLY A 326 7.88 6.70 1.10
CA GLY A 326 7.17 7.92 1.42
C GLY A 326 6.83 8.74 0.17
N PHE A 327 7.80 8.97 -0.74
CA PHE A 327 7.56 9.66 -2.01
C PHE A 327 6.61 8.88 -2.93
N ASN A 328 6.74 7.56 -3.00
CA ASN A 328 5.80 6.71 -3.74
C ASN A 328 4.36 6.86 -3.22
N MET A 329 4.16 6.90 -1.90
CA MET A 329 2.84 7.13 -1.30
C MET A 329 2.30 8.51 -1.66
N VAL A 330 3.11 9.56 -1.53
CA VAL A 330 2.68 10.94 -1.87
C VAL A 330 2.27 11.05 -3.34
N THR A 331 3.05 10.47 -4.25
CA THR A 331 2.71 10.43 -5.68
C THR A 331 1.38 9.73 -5.92
N LYS A 332 1.12 8.59 -5.26
CA LYS A 332 -0.18 7.92 -5.28
C LYS A 332 -1.30 8.83 -4.78
N GLY A 333 -1.09 9.54 -3.67
CA GLY A 333 -2.06 10.47 -3.10
C GLY A 333 -2.43 11.60 -4.06
N ILE A 334 -1.43 12.21 -4.69
CA ILE A 334 -1.62 13.29 -5.67
C ILE A 334 -2.40 12.78 -6.89
N LEU A 335 -2.00 11.62 -7.44
CA LEU A 335 -2.65 11.06 -8.63
C LEU A 335 -4.08 10.58 -8.36
N VAL A 336 -4.36 10.02 -7.20
CA VAL A 336 -5.74 9.68 -6.79
C VAL A 336 -6.57 10.94 -6.62
N LEU A 337 -6.00 12.00 -6.05
CA LEU A 337 -6.71 13.28 -5.85
C LEU A 337 -7.05 13.95 -7.18
N THR A 338 -6.16 13.91 -8.15
CA THR A 338 -6.33 14.56 -9.46
C THR A 338 -7.06 13.65 -10.46
N LEU A 339 -6.41 12.57 -10.86
CA LEU A 339 -6.95 11.65 -11.88
C LEU A 339 -8.15 10.85 -11.37
N GLY A 340 -8.19 10.50 -10.09
CA GLY A 340 -9.33 9.83 -9.51
C GLY A 340 -10.61 10.67 -9.55
N GLN A 341 -10.49 12.00 -9.35
CA GLN A 341 -11.63 12.93 -9.51
C GLN A 341 -12.05 13.06 -10.96
N ILE A 342 -11.08 13.16 -11.89
CA ILE A 342 -11.36 13.22 -13.33
C ILE A 342 -12.11 11.97 -13.79
N LEU A 343 -11.69 10.77 -13.35
CA LEU A 343 -12.39 9.51 -13.65
C LEU A 343 -13.81 9.48 -13.06
N GLY A 344 -14.00 10.04 -11.86
CA GLY A 344 -15.32 10.19 -11.25
C GLY A 344 -16.22 11.09 -12.06
N TRP A 345 -15.75 12.29 -12.39
CA TRP A 345 -16.47 13.23 -13.23
C TRP A 345 -16.79 12.65 -14.62
N PHE A 346 -15.84 11.92 -15.22
CA PHE A 346 -16.02 11.25 -16.49
C PHE A 346 -17.12 10.18 -16.45
N ALA A 347 -17.20 9.39 -15.38
CA ALA A 347 -18.26 8.41 -15.17
C ALA A 347 -19.65 9.08 -15.06
N ASP A 348 -19.74 10.19 -14.31
CA ASP A 348 -20.97 10.95 -14.13
C ASP A 348 -21.42 11.63 -15.43
N PHE A 349 -20.45 12.20 -16.18
CA PHE A 349 -20.73 12.89 -17.45
C PHE A 349 -21.17 11.93 -18.56
N THR A 350 -20.52 10.78 -18.69
CA THR A 350 -20.84 9.81 -19.76
C THR A 350 -22.03 8.92 -19.41
N GLY A 351 -22.36 8.77 -18.13
CA GLY A 351 -23.35 7.83 -17.62
C GLY A 351 -23.01 6.35 -17.91
N SER A 352 -21.82 6.08 -18.49
CA SER A 352 -21.38 4.74 -18.90
C SER A 352 -20.23 4.23 -18.06
N TYR A 353 -20.49 3.26 -17.20
CA TYR A 353 -19.45 2.63 -16.39
C TYR A 353 -18.50 1.74 -17.22
N SER A 354 -18.94 1.17 -18.36
CA SER A 354 -18.06 0.44 -19.29
C SER A 354 -16.98 1.34 -19.87
N LEU A 355 -17.38 2.55 -20.31
CA LEU A 355 -16.45 3.54 -20.86
C LEU A 355 -15.46 4.01 -19.78
N ASN A 356 -15.92 4.14 -18.54
CA ASN A 356 -15.04 4.46 -17.41
C ASN A 356 -14.00 3.37 -17.12
N LEU A 357 -14.33 2.08 -17.31
CA LEU A 357 -13.36 0.99 -17.22
C LEU A 357 -12.26 1.12 -18.29
N HIS A 358 -12.60 1.49 -19.51
CA HIS A 358 -11.62 1.75 -20.57
C HIS A 358 -10.76 2.99 -20.27
N ALA A 359 -11.34 4.07 -19.72
CA ALA A 359 -10.56 5.23 -19.27
C ALA A 359 -9.54 4.89 -18.18
N GLN A 360 -9.89 4.01 -17.24
CA GLN A 360 -8.95 3.49 -16.24
C GLN A 360 -7.86 2.61 -16.88
N ASN A 361 -8.17 1.85 -17.94
CA ASN A 361 -7.20 1.07 -18.68
C ASN A 361 -6.15 1.96 -19.34
N LEU A 362 -6.52 3.16 -19.81
CA LEU A 362 -5.57 4.11 -20.38
C LEU A 362 -4.45 4.46 -19.38
N LEU A 363 -4.76 4.61 -18.10
CA LEU A 363 -3.75 4.87 -17.06
C LEU A 363 -2.76 3.70 -16.90
N LEU A 364 -3.27 2.46 -16.96
CA LEU A 364 -2.40 1.27 -16.90
C LEU A 364 -1.55 1.12 -18.16
N VAL A 365 -2.13 1.35 -19.33
CA VAL A 365 -1.39 1.35 -20.61
C VAL A 365 -0.29 2.41 -20.58
N THR A 366 -0.58 3.62 -20.10
CA THR A 366 0.43 4.67 -19.94
C THR A 366 1.58 4.21 -19.04
N THR A 367 1.29 3.53 -17.92
CA THR A 367 2.33 2.95 -17.07
C THR A 367 3.19 1.94 -17.83
N CYS A 368 2.54 1.01 -18.56
CA CYS A 368 3.26 -0.01 -19.32
C CYS A 368 4.16 0.61 -20.39
N VAL A 369 3.65 1.60 -21.14
CA VAL A 369 4.43 2.29 -22.17
C VAL A 369 5.62 3.04 -21.58
N LEU A 370 5.42 3.82 -20.51
CA LEU A 370 6.49 4.56 -19.84
C LEU A 370 7.63 3.64 -19.36
N TRP A 371 7.28 2.48 -18.80
CA TRP A 371 8.29 1.56 -18.28
C TRP A 371 8.97 0.74 -19.40
N LEU A 372 8.23 0.35 -20.45
CA LEU A 372 8.83 -0.31 -21.62
C LEU A 372 9.79 0.62 -22.36
N CYS A 373 9.41 1.89 -22.56
CA CYS A 373 10.31 2.88 -23.16
C CYS A 373 11.60 3.04 -22.33
N GLU A 374 11.49 3.14 -20.99
CA GLU A 374 12.69 3.25 -20.15
C GLU A 374 13.58 2.00 -20.22
N MET A 375 12.99 0.80 -20.25
CA MET A 375 13.76 -0.45 -20.38
C MET A 375 14.48 -0.49 -21.71
N TYR A 376 13.79 -0.16 -22.81
CA TYR A 376 14.39 -0.15 -24.16
C TYR A 376 15.57 0.84 -24.26
N PHE A 377 15.40 2.08 -23.84
CA PHE A 377 16.47 3.09 -23.88
C PHE A 377 17.61 2.85 -22.90
N LYS A 378 17.42 2.02 -21.88
CA LYS A 378 18.48 1.67 -20.92
C LYS A 378 19.36 0.53 -21.46
N ASP A 379 18.83 -0.35 -22.30
CA ASP A 379 19.61 -1.43 -22.92
C ASP A 379 20.49 -0.93 -24.08
N ASP A 380 20.18 0.25 -24.66
CA ASP A 380 20.95 0.86 -25.76
C ASP A 380 22.12 1.77 -25.27
N ASN A 381 22.28 2.00 -23.94
CA ASN A 381 23.38 2.76 -23.34
C ASN A 381 24.17 1.90 -22.34
#